data_29e83c56c604e73622d040f79dedf8d6
#
_entry.id   29e83c56c604e73622d040f79dedf8d6
#
_cell.length_a   1.000
_cell.length_b   1.000
_cell.length_c   1.000
_cell.angle_alpha   90.00
_cell.angle_beta   90.00
_cell.angle_gamma   90.00
#
_symmetry.space_group_name_H-M   'P 1'
#
loop_
_entity.id
_entity.type
_entity.pdbx_description
1 polymer ?
#
loop_
_entity_poly.entity_id
_entity_poly.type
_entity_poly.pdbx_seq_one_letter_code
_entity_poly.pdbx_strand_id
1 'polypeptide(L)'
;AFTYNMFTVYPVSSQSEERLLKMADVYLSCMEAPGLLSDERFFKREALRYNLYDKKEPITMVGTVFSEDMGNLTSTNDEAIRNICQVLYPGETAANQIGRAHINYEDLTFENMAATYERCYNLDNAILFLYGDLDYQYFLEFFDSEYLSEPDGHKTDLSPWDNEKTAPGYVEELFYAPAYEGDSTDDASVVYYGFDLDGE
;
A
#
# COMPACT_ATOMS: atom_id res chain seq x y z
N ALA A 1 -0.80 10.69 1.55
CA ALA A 1 0.01 9.61 0.97
C ALA A 1 -0.75 8.95 -0.16
N PHE A 2 0.00 8.37 -1.11
CA PHE A 2 -0.56 7.52 -2.17
C PHE A 2 0.14 6.17 -2.10
N THR A 3 -0.63 5.11 -1.95
CA THR A 3 -0.12 3.74 -1.88
C THR A 3 -0.32 3.04 -3.23
N TYR A 4 0.77 2.48 -3.74
CA TYR A 4 0.80 1.65 -4.94
C TYR A 4 1.26 0.24 -4.57
N ASN A 5 1.17 -0.70 -5.50
CA ASN A 5 1.54 -2.09 -5.23
C ASN A 5 2.99 -2.26 -4.75
N MET A 6 3.92 -1.45 -5.28
CA MET A 6 5.35 -1.60 -5.05
C MET A 6 5.97 -0.46 -4.22
N PHE A 7 5.27 0.64 -4.01
CA PHE A 7 5.78 1.79 -3.27
C PHE A 7 4.68 2.68 -2.70
N THR A 8 5.03 3.50 -1.73
CA THR A 8 4.16 4.55 -1.18
C THR A 8 4.81 5.91 -1.35
N VAL A 9 4.04 6.91 -1.77
CA VAL A 9 4.52 8.28 -1.98
C VAL A 9 3.93 9.21 -0.93
N TYR A 10 4.77 10.04 -0.35
CA TYR A 10 4.41 11.07 0.63
C TYR A 10 4.68 12.47 0.04
N PRO A 11 3.81 12.99 -0.84
CA PRO A 11 4.03 14.27 -1.47
C PRO A 11 3.73 15.42 -0.51
N VAL A 12 4.59 16.42 -0.54
CA VAL A 12 4.41 17.69 0.13
C VAL A 12 4.71 18.83 -0.84
N SER A 13 4.03 19.95 -0.70
CA SER A 13 4.28 21.14 -1.51
C SER A 13 4.12 22.41 -0.69
N SER A 14 4.91 23.42 -0.99
CA SER A 14 4.83 24.73 -0.37
C SER A 14 5.39 25.81 -1.31
N GLN A 15 4.90 27.05 -1.17
CA GLN A 15 5.47 28.22 -1.81
C GLN A 15 6.63 28.83 -1.01
N SER A 16 6.96 28.26 0.15
CA SER A 16 8.05 28.70 1.01
C SER A 16 9.00 27.54 1.24
N GLU A 17 10.28 27.72 0.92
CA GLU A 17 11.36 26.75 1.14
C GLU A 17 11.45 26.35 2.62
N GLU A 18 11.42 27.32 3.54
CA GLU A 18 11.45 27.05 4.98
C GLU A 18 10.32 26.10 5.41
N ARG A 19 9.11 26.33 4.91
CA ARG A 19 7.96 25.46 5.23
C ARG A 19 8.09 24.10 4.57
N LEU A 20 8.58 24.07 3.32
CA LEU A 20 8.81 22.80 2.61
C LEU A 20 9.80 21.94 3.36
N LEU A 21 10.91 22.52 3.82
CA LEU A 21 11.91 21.82 4.60
C LEU A 21 11.36 21.28 5.92
N LYS A 22 10.58 22.09 6.66
CA LYS A 22 9.93 21.65 7.90
C LYS A 22 8.90 20.53 7.67
N MET A 23 8.22 20.53 6.54
CA MET A 23 7.28 19.44 6.19
C MET A 23 8.05 18.16 5.87
N ALA A 24 9.14 18.25 5.13
CA ALA A 24 10.01 17.12 4.83
C ALA A 24 10.61 16.54 6.12
N ASP A 25 11.11 17.40 7.01
CA ASP A 25 11.63 17.03 8.34
C ASP A 25 10.60 16.21 9.16
N VAL A 26 9.36 16.69 9.22
CA VAL A 26 8.28 15.96 9.91
C VAL A 26 8.04 14.58 9.31
N TYR A 27 8.03 14.45 7.97
CA TYR A 27 7.81 13.15 7.33
C TYR A 27 8.99 12.20 7.55
N LEU A 28 10.23 12.68 7.43
CA LEU A 28 11.42 11.86 7.63
C LEU A 28 11.56 11.43 9.09
N SER A 29 11.36 12.33 10.05
CA SER A 29 11.37 11.98 11.47
C SER A 29 10.28 10.98 11.85
N CYS A 30 9.11 11.04 11.20
CA CYS A 30 8.05 10.03 11.39
C CYS A 30 8.42 8.67 10.77
N MET A 31 9.25 8.64 9.73
CA MET A 31 9.76 7.38 9.17
C MET A 31 10.77 6.72 10.12
N GLU A 32 11.66 7.49 10.74
CA GLU A 32 12.67 6.94 11.66
C GLU A 32 12.09 6.50 13.00
N ALA A 33 11.15 7.29 13.54
CA ALA A 33 10.55 7.04 14.85
C ALA A 33 9.02 7.10 14.79
N PRO A 34 8.36 6.11 14.15
CA PRO A 34 6.93 6.15 13.98
C PRO A 34 6.19 5.95 15.31
N GLY A 35 5.40 6.93 15.70
CA GLY A 35 4.50 6.81 16.85
C GLY A 35 3.53 5.63 16.74
N LEU A 36 3.28 5.18 15.52
CA LEU A 36 2.46 4.01 15.19
C LEU A 36 2.95 2.73 15.88
N LEU A 37 4.26 2.52 15.99
CA LEU A 37 4.84 1.33 16.61
C LEU A 37 4.87 1.42 18.15
N SER A 38 4.70 2.58 18.71
CA SER A 38 4.74 2.78 20.17
C SER A 38 3.44 2.43 20.90
N ASP A 39 2.33 2.36 20.18
CA ASP A 39 1.00 2.17 20.78
C ASP A 39 0.04 1.46 19.82
N GLU A 40 -0.27 0.20 20.13
CA GLU A 40 -1.20 -0.63 19.37
C GLU A 40 -2.59 0.01 19.14
N ARG A 41 -2.97 1.00 19.97
CA ARG A 41 -4.25 1.69 19.80
C ARG A 41 -4.33 2.47 18.48
N PHE A 42 -3.20 2.95 17.95
CA PHE A 42 -3.17 3.58 16.63
C PHE A 42 -3.52 2.57 15.53
N PHE A 43 -2.92 1.39 15.59
CA PHE A 43 -3.24 0.31 14.67
C PHE A 43 -4.73 -0.07 14.75
N LYS A 44 -5.25 -0.33 15.93
CA LYS A 44 -6.66 -0.68 16.13
C LYS A 44 -7.63 0.38 15.64
N ARG A 45 -7.24 1.65 15.75
CA ARG A 45 -8.06 2.76 15.24
C ARG A 45 -8.11 2.78 13.73
N GLU A 46 -6.95 2.64 13.07
CA GLU A 46 -6.82 2.84 11.63
C GLU A 46 -7.04 1.58 10.81
N ALA A 47 -6.58 0.43 11.25
CA ALA A 47 -6.68 -0.80 10.48
C ALA A 47 -8.07 -1.43 10.57
N LEU A 48 -8.32 -2.14 11.65
CA LEU A 48 -9.57 -2.88 11.87
C LEU A 48 -9.82 -3.05 13.35
N ARG A 49 -11.06 -2.86 13.78
CA ARG A 49 -11.55 -3.24 15.10
C ARG A 49 -13.02 -3.62 15.09
N TYR A 50 -13.41 -4.43 16.05
CA TYR A 50 -14.82 -4.67 16.32
C TYR A 50 -15.39 -3.52 17.17
N ASN A 51 -16.61 -3.10 16.83
CA ASN A 51 -17.31 -2.04 17.53
C ASN A 51 -18.74 -2.47 17.89
N LEU A 52 -19.16 -2.15 19.10
CA LEU A 52 -20.50 -2.33 19.60
C LEU A 52 -21.07 -0.99 20.03
N TYR A 53 -21.90 -0.38 19.21
CA TYR A 53 -22.50 0.92 19.48
C TYR A 53 -23.59 0.86 20.57
N ASP A 54 -24.40 -0.20 20.54
CA ASP A 54 -25.42 -0.49 21.55
C ASP A 54 -25.47 -2.00 21.79
N LYS A 55 -25.82 -2.41 23.01
CA LYS A 55 -25.95 -3.84 23.38
C LYS A 55 -27.01 -4.60 22.59
N LYS A 56 -27.92 -3.89 21.96
CA LYS A 56 -29.01 -4.45 21.13
C LYS A 56 -28.65 -4.52 19.64
N GLU A 57 -27.58 -3.85 19.24
CA GLU A 57 -27.12 -3.82 17.87
C GLU A 57 -26.08 -4.92 17.60
N PRO A 58 -25.96 -5.38 16.37
CA PRO A 58 -24.91 -6.32 16.00
C PRO A 58 -23.51 -5.68 16.17
N ILE A 59 -22.53 -6.51 16.43
CA ILE A 59 -21.13 -6.10 16.38
C ILE A 59 -20.78 -5.76 14.93
N THR A 60 -20.16 -4.61 14.71
CA THR A 60 -19.71 -4.16 13.40
C THR A 60 -18.19 -4.10 13.35
N MET A 61 -17.63 -4.28 12.18
CA MET A 61 -16.22 -4.01 11.90
C MET A 61 -16.05 -2.57 11.42
N VAL A 62 -15.06 -1.88 11.95
CA VAL A 62 -14.75 -0.49 11.61
C VAL A 62 -13.23 -0.27 11.60
N GLY A 63 -12.78 0.68 10.83
CA GLY A 63 -11.39 1.08 10.68
C GLY A 63 -11.24 1.90 9.40
N THR A 64 -10.27 2.80 9.32
CA THR A 64 -10.04 3.61 8.12
C THR A 64 -9.66 2.72 6.94
N VAL A 65 -8.64 1.88 7.12
CA VAL A 65 -8.17 0.93 6.08
C VAL A 65 -9.28 -0.04 5.70
N PHE A 66 -9.99 -0.61 6.69
CA PHE A 66 -11.12 -1.50 6.42
C PHE A 66 -12.21 -0.83 5.58
N SER A 67 -12.57 0.41 5.93
CA SER A 67 -13.64 1.14 5.22
C SER A 67 -13.23 1.51 3.80
N GLU A 68 -11.97 1.88 3.59
CA GLU A 68 -11.42 2.17 2.26
C GLU A 68 -11.36 0.90 1.40
N ASP A 69 -10.91 -0.21 1.96
CA ASP A 69 -10.86 -1.50 1.27
C ASP A 69 -12.24 -1.99 0.86
N MET A 70 -13.21 -1.91 1.77
CA MET A 70 -14.61 -2.25 1.46
C MET A 70 -15.21 -1.32 0.41
N GLY A 71 -14.83 -0.05 0.38
CA GLY A 71 -15.25 0.91 -0.64
C GLY A 71 -14.69 0.58 -2.05
N ASN A 72 -13.52 -0.05 -2.11
CA ASN A 72 -12.89 -0.46 -3.36
C ASN A 72 -13.49 -1.74 -3.97
N LEU A 73 -14.35 -2.45 -3.23
CA LEU A 73 -15.04 -3.67 -3.70
C LEU A 73 -16.29 -3.39 -4.55
N THR A 74 -16.43 -2.21 -5.10
CA THR A 74 -17.68 -1.76 -5.74
C THR A 74 -17.73 -2.01 -7.25
N SER A 75 -16.70 -2.62 -7.83
CA SER A 75 -16.57 -2.73 -9.29
C SER A 75 -16.19 -4.14 -9.71
N THR A 76 -17.05 -4.75 -10.53
CA THR A 76 -16.75 -6.02 -11.21
C THR A 76 -15.48 -5.92 -12.06
N ASN A 77 -15.19 -4.74 -12.62
CA ASN A 77 -13.99 -4.52 -13.42
C ASN A 77 -12.71 -4.59 -12.57
N ASP A 78 -12.71 -4.03 -11.37
CA ASP A 78 -11.55 -4.06 -10.48
C ASP A 78 -11.26 -5.49 -10.01
N GLU A 79 -12.32 -6.27 -9.73
CA GLU A 79 -12.19 -7.68 -9.39
C GLU A 79 -11.63 -8.48 -10.58
N ALA A 80 -12.07 -8.20 -11.79
CA ALA A 80 -11.56 -8.86 -12.99
C ALA A 80 -10.07 -8.56 -13.23
N ILE A 81 -9.64 -7.32 -13.05
CA ILE A 81 -8.22 -6.93 -13.16
C ILE A 81 -7.38 -7.67 -12.12
N ARG A 82 -7.86 -7.77 -10.89
CA ARG A 82 -7.15 -8.54 -9.84
C ARG A 82 -7.02 -10.01 -10.21
N ASN A 83 -8.09 -10.62 -10.71
CA ASN A 83 -8.09 -12.01 -11.11
C ASN A 83 -7.12 -12.26 -12.29
N ILE A 84 -7.07 -11.37 -13.27
CA ILE A 84 -6.09 -11.44 -14.37
C ILE A 84 -4.67 -11.37 -13.84
N CYS A 85 -4.37 -10.44 -12.93
CA CYS A 85 -3.03 -10.36 -12.34
C CYS A 85 -2.63 -11.65 -11.61
N GLN A 86 -3.56 -12.30 -10.92
CA GLN A 86 -3.30 -13.59 -10.27
C GLN A 86 -3.06 -14.75 -11.24
N VAL A 87 -3.73 -14.71 -12.38
CA VAL A 87 -3.51 -15.73 -13.45
C VAL A 87 -2.18 -15.51 -14.15
N LEU A 88 -1.82 -14.26 -14.45
CA LEU A 88 -0.57 -13.93 -15.13
C LEU A 88 0.67 -14.13 -14.24
N TYR A 89 0.55 -13.78 -12.95
CA TYR A 89 1.67 -13.78 -12.00
C TYR A 89 1.34 -14.63 -10.74
N PRO A 90 1.16 -15.96 -10.91
CA PRO A 90 0.67 -16.82 -9.84
C PRO A 90 1.66 -16.88 -8.66
N GLY A 91 1.20 -16.40 -7.50
CA GLY A 91 1.99 -16.43 -6.27
C GLY A 91 3.00 -15.28 -6.13
N GLU A 92 3.00 -14.33 -7.05
CA GLU A 92 3.92 -13.21 -7.04
C GLU A 92 3.33 -11.94 -6.38
N THR A 93 4.20 -11.04 -5.95
CA THR A 93 3.80 -9.76 -5.35
C THR A 93 2.97 -8.91 -6.32
N ALA A 94 3.27 -8.94 -7.62
CA ALA A 94 2.50 -8.24 -8.65
C ALA A 94 1.04 -8.69 -8.73
N ALA A 95 0.73 -9.94 -8.37
CA ALA A 95 -0.63 -10.46 -8.28
C ALA A 95 -1.37 -9.99 -7.02
N ASN A 96 -0.63 -9.60 -5.98
CA ASN A 96 -1.18 -9.15 -4.70
C ASN A 96 -1.36 -7.63 -4.71
N GLN A 97 -2.44 -7.18 -5.30
CA GLN A 97 -2.76 -5.76 -5.33
C GLN A 97 -3.15 -5.23 -3.94
N ILE A 98 -2.96 -3.94 -3.73
CA ILE A 98 -3.47 -3.22 -2.54
C ILE A 98 -4.99 -3.34 -2.45
N GLY A 99 -5.54 -3.18 -1.26
CA GLY A 99 -6.98 -3.21 -1.03
C GLY A 99 -7.55 -4.63 -0.99
N ARG A 100 -6.81 -5.59 -0.45
CA ARG A 100 -7.26 -6.98 -0.25
C ARG A 100 -7.31 -7.41 1.23
N ALA A 101 -7.26 -6.48 2.14
CA ALA A 101 -7.33 -6.77 3.57
C ALA A 101 -8.61 -7.52 3.95
N HIS A 102 -9.72 -7.29 3.23
CA HIS A 102 -10.99 -7.98 3.40
C HIS A 102 -10.91 -9.51 3.14
N ILE A 103 -9.90 -9.99 2.43
CA ILE A 103 -9.70 -11.42 2.16
C ILE A 103 -8.89 -12.08 3.27
N ASN A 104 -7.94 -11.34 3.85
CA ASN A 104 -6.94 -11.85 4.78
C ASN A 104 -6.96 -11.07 6.11
N TYR A 105 -8.14 -10.86 6.71
CA TYR A 105 -8.23 -10.15 8.02
C TYR A 105 -7.43 -10.80 9.13
N GLU A 106 -7.21 -12.10 9.07
CA GLU A 106 -6.41 -12.83 10.05
C GLU A 106 -4.93 -12.40 10.04
N ASP A 107 -4.44 -11.94 8.88
CA ASP A 107 -3.07 -11.47 8.70
C ASP A 107 -2.91 -9.98 9.05
N LEU A 108 -4.01 -9.24 9.19
CA LEU A 108 -4.00 -7.83 9.58
C LEU A 108 -3.84 -7.70 11.09
N THR A 109 -2.63 -7.93 11.56
CA THR A 109 -2.25 -7.84 12.98
C THR A 109 -1.25 -6.70 13.20
N PHE A 110 -1.14 -6.24 14.45
CA PHE A 110 -0.15 -5.24 14.82
C PHE A 110 1.28 -5.73 14.57
N GLU A 111 1.55 -6.99 14.87
CA GLU A 111 2.84 -7.63 14.69
C GLU A 111 3.24 -7.69 13.22
N ASN A 112 2.33 -8.08 12.33
CA ASN A 112 2.59 -8.12 10.89
C ASN A 112 2.78 -6.72 10.29
N MET A 113 2.01 -5.73 10.76
CA MET A 113 2.20 -4.34 10.37
C MET A 113 3.55 -3.81 10.84
N ALA A 114 3.93 -4.06 12.10
CA ALA A 114 5.21 -3.64 12.66
C ALA A 114 6.39 -4.27 11.90
N ALA A 115 6.35 -5.59 11.67
CA ALA A 115 7.38 -6.30 10.91
C ALA A 115 7.52 -5.78 9.46
N THR A 116 6.39 -5.44 8.82
CA THR A 116 6.41 -4.85 7.48
C THR A 116 6.99 -3.43 7.51
N TYR A 117 6.63 -2.64 8.52
CA TYR A 117 7.18 -1.31 8.69
C TYR A 117 8.70 -1.35 8.88
N GLU A 118 9.19 -2.13 9.83
CA GLU A 118 10.62 -2.29 10.11
C GLU A 118 11.41 -2.76 8.87
N ARG A 119 10.83 -3.64 8.07
CA ARG A 119 11.46 -4.14 6.85
C ARG A 119 11.51 -3.10 5.73
N CYS A 120 10.44 -2.33 5.52
CA CYS A 120 10.26 -1.52 4.32
C CYS A 120 10.53 -0.02 4.53
N TYR A 121 10.27 0.49 5.74
CA TYR A 121 10.35 1.91 6.05
C TYR A 121 11.70 2.27 6.68
N ASN A 122 12.70 2.38 5.84
CA ASN A 122 14.02 2.87 6.20
C ASN A 122 14.56 3.75 5.07
N LEU A 123 15.53 4.61 5.38
CA LEU A 123 16.05 5.58 4.42
C LEU A 123 16.85 4.92 3.29
N ASP A 124 17.42 3.73 3.50
CA ASP A 124 18.11 2.97 2.45
C ASP A 124 17.14 2.43 1.39
N ASN A 125 15.84 2.34 1.72
CA ASN A 125 14.76 1.96 0.82
C ASN A 125 13.90 3.15 0.39
N ALA A 126 14.40 4.37 0.47
CA ALA A 126 13.68 5.59 0.17
C ALA A 126 14.28 6.33 -1.02
N ILE A 127 13.43 7.00 -1.78
CA ILE A 127 13.83 7.95 -2.80
C ILE A 127 13.28 9.32 -2.41
N LEU A 128 14.17 10.28 -2.21
CA LEU A 128 13.81 11.66 -1.99
C LEU A 128 13.81 12.41 -3.32
N PHE A 129 12.65 12.92 -3.71
CA PHE A 129 12.48 13.67 -4.94
C PHE A 129 12.19 15.15 -4.63
N LEU A 130 13.08 16.04 -5.05
CA LEU A 130 12.94 17.49 -4.92
C LEU A 130 12.63 18.12 -6.28
N TYR A 131 11.62 18.98 -6.32
CA TYR A 131 11.25 19.70 -7.54
C TYR A 131 10.81 21.12 -7.23
N GLY A 132 11.31 22.09 -7.99
CA GLY A 132 10.92 23.48 -7.91
C GLY A 132 12.10 24.45 -8.02
N ASP A 133 11.83 25.74 -7.84
CA ASP A 133 12.85 26.78 -7.70
C ASP A 133 13.30 26.81 -6.24
N LEU A 134 14.34 26.01 -5.91
CA LEU A 134 14.80 25.72 -4.55
C LEU A 134 16.31 25.90 -4.46
N ASP A 135 16.78 26.28 -3.29
CA ASP A 135 18.19 26.10 -2.94
C ASP A 135 18.49 24.62 -2.63
N TYR A 136 18.75 23.86 -3.69
CA TYR A 136 19.01 22.42 -3.58
C TYR A 136 20.18 22.09 -2.67
N GLN A 137 21.22 22.94 -2.65
CA GLN A 137 22.37 22.70 -1.78
C GLN A 137 21.97 22.75 -0.30
N TYR A 138 21.18 23.75 0.07
CA TYR A 138 20.66 23.88 1.43
C TYR A 138 19.81 22.67 1.85
N PHE A 139 18.94 22.20 0.96
CA PHE A 139 18.12 21.00 1.24
C PHE A 139 18.96 19.74 1.39
N LEU A 140 19.92 19.51 0.48
CA LEU A 140 20.80 18.35 0.52
C LEU A 140 21.70 18.34 1.76
N GLU A 141 22.27 19.48 2.13
CA GLU A 141 23.06 19.61 3.36
C GLU A 141 22.24 19.30 4.61
N PHE A 142 20.99 19.76 4.66
CA PHE A 142 20.08 19.44 5.75
C PHE A 142 19.80 17.94 5.82
N PHE A 143 19.40 17.31 4.72
CA PHE A 143 19.09 15.88 4.72
C PHE A 143 20.30 15.02 5.03
N ASP A 144 21.49 15.40 4.53
CA ASP A 144 22.73 14.70 4.83
C ASP A 144 23.06 14.77 6.31
N SER A 145 23.02 15.98 6.89
CA SER A 145 23.38 16.17 8.30
C SER A 145 22.39 15.56 9.28
N GLU A 146 21.09 15.60 8.99
CA GLU A 146 20.06 15.17 9.96
C GLU A 146 19.66 13.70 9.79
N TYR A 147 19.79 13.14 8.59
CA TYR A 147 19.19 11.84 8.27
C TYR A 147 20.10 10.83 7.60
N LEU A 148 21.09 11.28 6.79
CA LEU A 148 21.86 10.38 5.91
C LEU A 148 23.31 10.16 6.33
N SER A 149 23.85 11.00 7.22
CA SER A 149 25.26 10.94 7.62
C SER A 149 25.63 9.74 8.49
N GLU A 150 24.65 9.16 9.17
CA GLU A 150 24.83 7.94 9.96
C GLU A 150 23.78 6.89 9.50
N PRO A 151 24.03 6.21 8.37
CA PRO A 151 23.13 5.16 7.91
C PRO A 151 23.08 4.06 8.96
N ASP A 152 21.90 3.63 9.32
CA ASP A 152 21.70 2.55 10.31
C ASP A 152 22.24 1.18 9.82
N GLY A 153 22.68 1.12 8.55
CA GLY A 153 23.24 -0.06 7.92
C GLY A 153 22.19 -1.13 7.60
N HIS A 154 20.92 -0.81 7.79
CA HIS A 154 19.84 -1.71 7.47
C HIS A 154 19.53 -1.64 5.97
N LYS A 155 19.78 -2.72 5.25
CA LYS A 155 19.35 -2.84 3.86
C LYS A 155 18.06 -3.65 3.80
N THR A 156 17.06 -3.09 3.15
CA THR A 156 15.83 -3.81 2.85
C THR A 156 16.15 -5.00 1.96
N ASP A 157 15.75 -6.18 2.38
CA ASP A 157 15.82 -7.38 1.53
C ASP A 157 14.65 -7.36 0.55
N LEU A 158 14.94 -7.01 -0.70
CA LEU A 158 13.98 -7.00 -1.79
C LEU A 158 13.95 -8.32 -2.58
N SER A 159 14.81 -9.28 -2.24
CA SER A 159 14.89 -10.57 -2.94
C SER A 159 13.56 -11.35 -3.03
N PRO A 160 12.61 -11.23 -2.09
CA PRO A 160 11.30 -11.86 -2.24
C PRO A 160 10.47 -11.28 -3.40
N TRP A 161 10.87 -10.12 -3.93
CA TRP A 161 10.14 -9.43 -5.01
C TRP A 161 10.83 -9.49 -6.37
N ASP A 162 12.02 -10.10 -6.43
CA ASP A 162 12.80 -10.27 -7.66
C ASP A 162 12.39 -11.49 -8.50
N ASN A 163 11.45 -12.30 -8.04
CA ASN A 163 11.08 -13.55 -8.69
C ASN A 163 9.69 -13.46 -9.32
N GLU A 164 9.56 -12.65 -10.34
CA GLU A 164 8.34 -12.65 -11.14
C GLU A 164 8.25 -13.97 -11.94
N LYS A 165 7.25 -14.77 -11.59
CA LYS A 165 6.90 -15.98 -12.34
C LYS A 165 5.65 -15.69 -13.13
N THR A 166 5.78 -15.77 -14.43
CA THR A 166 4.64 -15.69 -15.32
C THR A 166 3.92 -17.04 -15.44
N ALA A 167 2.65 -17.00 -15.76
CA ALA A 167 1.92 -18.22 -16.06
C ALA A 167 2.49 -18.89 -17.32
N PRO A 168 2.76 -20.19 -17.31
CA PRO A 168 3.28 -20.90 -18.47
C PRO A 168 2.22 -21.02 -19.57
N GLY A 169 2.38 -20.29 -20.67
CA GLY A 169 1.56 -20.42 -21.86
C GLY A 169 0.14 -19.88 -21.71
N TYR A 170 -0.80 -20.47 -22.45
CA TYR A 170 -2.21 -20.07 -22.42
C TYR A 170 -2.92 -20.64 -21.19
N VAL A 171 -3.62 -19.76 -20.45
CA VAL A 171 -4.46 -20.10 -19.31
C VAL A 171 -5.84 -19.51 -19.54
N GLU A 172 -6.89 -20.27 -19.24
CA GLU A 172 -8.28 -19.83 -19.26
C GLU A 172 -8.91 -20.16 -17.92
N GLU A 173 -9.45 -19.14 -17.25
CA GLU A 173 -10.08 -19.26 -15.94
C GLU A 173 -11.46 -18.62 -15.95
N LEU A 174 -12.40 -19.20 -15.21
CA LEU A 174 -13.74 -18.67 -15.01
C LEU A 174 -13.88 -18.16 -13.58
N PHE A 175 -14.13 -16.88 -13.45
CA PHE A 175 -14.38 -16.25 -12.15
C PHE A 175 -15.84 -15.85 -12.02
N TYR A 176 -16.36 -15.96 -10.81
CA TYR A 176 -17.68 -15.47 -10.45
C TYR A 176 -17.53 -14.26 -9.53
N ALA A 177 -17.92 -13.09 -10.02
CA ALA A 177 -17.99 -11.89 -9.21
C ALA A 177 -19.37 -11.79 -8.52
N PRO A 178 -19.46 -11.31 -7.28
CA PRO A 178 -20.72 -10.99 -6.67
C PRO A 178 -21.40 -9.86 -7.46
N ALA A 179 -22.72 -9.92 -7.64
CA ALA A 179 -23.48 -8.80 -8.18
C ALA A 179 -23.53 -7.69 -7.12
N TYR A 180 -23.15 -6.49 -7.50
CA TYR A 180 -23.27 -5.31 -6.65
C TYR A 180 -24.65 -4.68 -6.78
N GLU A 181 -25.06 -3.94 -5.74
CA GLU A 181 -26.36 -3.27 -5.76
C GLU A 181 -26.47 -2.29 -6.94
N GLY A 182 -27.41 -2.55 -7.83
CA GLY A 182 -27.61 -1.77 -9.05
C GLY A 182 -27.02 -2.37 -10.31
N ASP A 183 -26.28 -3.47 -10.24
CA ASP A 183 -25.80 -4.17 -11.42
C ASP A 183 -26.95 -4.90 -12.14
N SER A 184 -26.96 -4.78 -13.47
CA SER A 184 -27.83 -5.59 -14.32
C SER A 184 -27.25 -6.99 -14.45
N THR A 185 -28.02 -8.01 -14.19
CA THR A 185 -27.60 -9.42 -14.39
C THR A 185 -27.80 -9.91 -15.82
N ASP A 186 -28.42 -9.10 -16.68
CA ASP A 186 -28.85 -9.53 -18.01
C ASP A 186 -27.71 -9.53 -19.05
N ASP A 187 -26.63 -8.74 -18.80
CA ASP A 187 -25.46 -8.65 -19.69
C ASP A 187 -24.14 -8.66 -18.87
N ALA A 188 -24.11 -9.35 -17.76
CA ALA A 188 -23.02 -9.26 -16.77
C ALA A 188 -21.78 -10.11 -17.08
N SER A 189 -21.74 -10.81 -18.21
CA SER A 189 -20.56 -11.59 -18.59
C SER A 189 -19.55 -10.71 -19.33
N VAL A 190 -18.33 -10.64 -18.81
CA VAL A 190 -17.24 -9.90 -19.43
C VAL A 190 -16.06 -10.84 -19.67
N VAL A 191 -15.39 -10.70 -20.80
CA VAL A 191 -14.18 -11.44 -21.15
C VAL A 191 -13.00 -10.48 -21.09
N TYR A 192 -12.00 -10.85 -20.30
CA TYR A 192 -10.75 -10.09 -20.17
C TYR A 192 -9.61 -10.89 -20.74
N TYR A 193 -8.70 -10.21 -21.41
CA TYR A 193 -7.45 -10.79 -21.93
C TYR A 193 -6.28 -10.09 -21.24
N GLY A 194 -5.37 -10.90 -20.71
CA GLY A 194 -4.10 -10.44 -20.17
C GLY A 194 -2.94 -11.04 -20.96
N PHE A 195 -1.89 -10.28 -21.14
CA PHE A 195 -0.66 -10.70 -21.79
C PHE A 195 0.51 -10.26 -20.93
N ASP A 196 1.43 -11.17 -20.69
CA ASP A 196 2.75 -10.79 -20.22
C ASP A 196 3.57 -10.31 -21.42
N LEU A 197 4.11 -9.12 -21.32
CA LEU A 197 5.01 -8.57 -22.31
C LEU A 197 6.41 -8.69 -21.73
N ASP A 198 7.20 -9.61 -22.27
CA ASP A 198 8.61 -9.71 -21.95
C ASP A 198 9.23 -8.31 -22.12
N GLY A 199 9.63 -7.72 -21.01
CA GLY A 199 10.24 -6.40 -21.02
C GLY A 199 11.61 -6.47 -21.71
N GLU A 200 11.75 -5.79 -22.85
CA GLU A 200 13.05 -5.42 -23.41
C GLU A 200 13.61 -4.19 -22.69
#